data_3fa76166aab4b52d36d969137df57c1f
#
_entry.id   3fa76166aab4b52d36d969137df57c1f
#
_cell.length_a   1.000
_cell.length_b   1.000
_cell.length_c   1.000
_cell.angle_alpha   90.00
_cell.angle_beta   90.00
_cell.angle_gamma   90.00
#
_symmetry.space_group_name_H-M   'P 1'
#
loop_
_entity.id
_entity.type
_entity.pdbx_description
1 polymer ?
#
loop_
_entity_poly.entity_id
_entity_poly.type
_entity_poly.pdbx_seq_one_letter_code
_entity_poly.pdbx_strand_id
1 'polypeptide(L)'
;MPELPEVETTCRGIAPHIEGKIIQQVIIRQPQLRWRVPESLDQILSGLSVLSVSRRAKYLLFATSAGTMLVHLGMSGSLRIITIGQEAGKHDHIDFVFNDHLIMRYNDPRRFGAVLWTSGVVTDHPLLKDLGPEPLLEDFNGKLLYALSRQRKTPIKSFIMDSHIVVGVGNIYANEALFMAGILPSRQAGKVSLVRYQKLADCIRLILHNAIQQGGTTLRDFLNEAGNPGYFKQQLKVYGRKGLPCISCQQALKEIRLSNRSTVFCAKCQR
;
A
#
# COMPACT_ATOMS: atom_id res chain seq x y z
N MET A 1 -7.96 3.29 -0.37
CA MET A 1 -6.81 2.91 -1.23
C MET A 1 -5.90 2.07 -0.39
N PRO A 2 -5.56 0.87 -0.81
CA PRO A 2 -4.58 0.04 -0.14
C PRO A 2 -3.25 0.81 0.07
N GLU A 3 -2.78 0.86 1.30
CA GLU A 3 -1.47 1.40 1.69
C GLU A 3 -0.52 0.24 1.96
N LEU A 4 0.67 0.47 2.49
CA LEU A 4 1.66 -0.60 2.69
C LEU A 4 1.10 -1.81 3.46
N PRO A 5 0.38 -1.65 4.59
CA PRO A 5 -0.11 -2.81 5.35
C PRO A 5 -1.06 -3.70 4.56
N GLU A 6 -1.97 -3.12 3.76
CA GLU A 6 -2.93 -3.88 2.96
C GLU A 6 -2.21 -4.65 1.84
N VAL A 7 -1.21 -4.03 1.20
CA VAL A 7 -0.41 -4.70 0.16
C VAL A 7 0.47 -5.79 0.76
N GLU A 8 1.07 -5.57 1.93
CA GLU A 8 1.86 -6.57 2.65
C GLU A 8 1.01 -7.76 3.09
N THR A 9 -0.19 -7.50 3.61
CA THR A 9 -1.15 -8.55 3.99
C THR A 9 -1.55 -9.39 2.77
N THR A 10 -1.85 -8.74 1.64
CA THR A 10 -2.13 -9.44 0.39
C THR A 10 -0.94 -10.28 -0.06
N CYS A 11 0.28 -9.73 -0.01
CA CYS A 11 1.51 -10.45 -0.36
C CYS A 11 1.65 -11.73 0.45
N ARG A 12 1.56 -11.62 1.78
CA ARG A 12 1.68 -12.77 2.70
C ARG A 12 0.56 -13.80 2.54
N GLY A 13 -0.64 -13.34 2.21
CA GLY A 13 -1.80 -14.22 2.03
C GLY A 13 -1.72 -15.02 0.75
N ILE A 14 -1.26 -14.45 -0.36
CA ILE A 14 -1.20 -15.15 -1.65
C ILE A 14 0.08 -15.96 -1.86
N ALA A 15 1.22 -15.53 -1.32
CA ALA A 15 2.52 -16.17 -1.55
C ALA A 15 2.51 -17.69 -1.26
N PRO A 16 2.00 -18.20 -0.12
CA PRO A 16 1.98 -19.62 0.19
C PRO A 16 1.19 -20.48 -0.81
N HIS A 17 0.25 -19.85 -1.53
CA HIS A 17 -0.63 -20.54 -2.46
C HIS A 17 -0.05 -20.65 -3.87
N ILE A 18 0.87 -19.77 -4.26
CA ILE A 18 1.29 -19.67 -5.66
C ILE A 18 2.81 -19.79 -5.86
N GLU A 19 3.64 -19.59 -4.84
CA GLU A 19 5.08 -19.81 -4.97
C GLU A 19 5.39 -21.27 -5.32
N GLY A 20 6.29 -21.46 -6.28
CA GLY A 20 6.62 -22.76 -6.85
C GLY A 20 5.64 -23.29 -7.89
N LYS A 21 4.45 -22.67 -8.08
CA LYS A 21 3.45 -23.13 -9.03
C LYS A 21 3.67 -22.55 -10.42
N ILE A 22 3.27 -23.32 -11.43
CA ILE A 22 3.37 -22.96 -12.85
C ILE A 22 2.08 -22.26 -13.26
N ILE A 23 2.21 -21.10 -13.89
CA ILE A 23 1.11 -20.39 -14.53
C ILE A 23 0.80 -21.12 -15.84
N GLN A 24 -0.40 -21.68 -15.96
CA GLN A 24 -0.85 -22.37 -17.18
C GLN A 24 -1.41 -21.38 -18.20
N GLN A 25 -2.16 -20.39 -17.71
CA GLN A 25 -2.86 -19.43 -18.58
C GLN A 25 -3.09 -18.11 -17.84
N VAL A 26 -3.11 -17.00 -18.56
CA VAL A 26 -3.59 -15.71 -18.08
C VAL A 26 -4.81 -15.27 -18.87
N ILE A 27 -5.95 -15.16 -18.25
CA ILE A 27 -7.22 -14.76 -18.88
C ILE A 27 -7.44 -13.27 -18.60
N ILE A 28 -7.26 -12.43 -19.63
CA ILE A 28 -7.43 -10.98 -19.55
C ILE A 28 -8.80 -10.62 -20.11
N ARG A 29 -9.76 -10.27 -19.24
CA ARG A 29 -11.11 -9.82 -19.61
C ARG A 29 -11.17 -8.32 -19.83
N GLN A 30 -10.37 -7.56 -19.09
CA GLN A 30 -10.29 -6.10 -19.17
C GLN A 30 -8.82 -5.65 -19.25
N PRO A 31 -8.31 -5.33 -20.46
CA PRO A 31 -6.94 -4.88 -20.62
C PRO A 31 -6.72 -3.42 -20.20
N GLN A 32 -7.79 -2.60 -20.15
CA GLN A 32 -7.67 -1.18 -19.86
C GLN A 32 -7.84 -0.93 -18.35
N LEU A 33 -6.73 -1.04 -17.62
CA LEU A 33 -6.56 -0.57 -16.25
C LEU A 33 -5.98 0.85 -16.24
N ARG A 34 -5.35 1.29 -15.15
CA ARG A 34 -4.63 2.57 -15.09
C ARG A 34 -3.58 2.70 -16.19
N TRP A 35 -2.84 1.62 -16.43
CA TRP A 35 -2.03 1.39 -17.62
C TRP A 35 -2.57 0.15 -18.31
N ARG A 36 -2.44 0.11 -19.63
CA ARG A 36 -2.86 -1.06 -20.39
C ARG A 36 -2.05 -2.29 -19.97
N VAL A 37 -2.74 -3.38 -19.69
CA VAL A 37 -2.11 -4.69 -19.43
C VAL A 37 -1.34 -5.10 -20.70
N PRO A 38 -0.10 -5.58 -20.61
CA PRO A 38 0.65 -6.04 -21.78
C PRO A 38 -0.14 -7.10 -22.57
N GLU A 39 -0.29 -6.90 -23.88
CA GLU A 39 -1.07 -7.81 -24.75
C GLU A 39 -0.49 -9.23 -24.79
N SER A 40 0.83 -9.34 -24.67
CA SER A 40 1.56 -10.60 -24.63
C SER A 40 1.68 -11.25 -23.26
N LEU A 41 1.00 -10.71 -22.23
CA LEU A 41 1.20 -11.17 -20.84
C LEU A 41 0.89 -12.66 -20.66
N ASP A 42 -0.14 -13.18 -21.32
CA ASP A 42 -0.44 -14.62 -21.32
C ASP A 42 0.69 -15.44 -21.93
N GLN A 43 1.16 -15.04 -23.11
CA GLN A 43 2.27 -15.73 -23.80
C GLN A 43 3.58 -15.69 -22.99
N ILE A 44 3.83 -14.59 -22.29
CA ILE A 44 5.03 -14.42 -21.47
C ILE A 44 4.99 -15.31 -20.23
N LEU A 45 3.85 -15.35 -19.54
CA LEU A 45 3.72 -16.00 -18.25
C LEU A 45 3.37 -17.48 -18.32
N SER A 46 2.71 -17.92 -19.40
CA SER A 46 2.34 -19.33 -19.59
C SER A 46 3.56 -20.24 -19.58
N GLY A 47 3.54 -21.26 -18.73
CA GLY A 47 4.64 -22.21 -18.54
C GLY A 47 5.71 -21.75 -17.54
N LEU A 48 5.67 -20.50 -17.05
CA LEU A 48 6.62 -20.02 -16.05
C LEU A 48 6.15 -20.35 -14.62
N SER A 49 7.12 -20.69 -13.76
CA SER A 49 6.89 -20.84 -12.33
C SER A 49 7.04 -19.48 -11.62
N VAL A 50 6.16 -19.23 -10.64
CA VAL A 50 6.32 -18.12 -9.70
C VAL A 50 7.41 -18.49 -8.70
N LEU A 51 8.58 -17.88 -8.81
CA LEU A 51 9.73 -18.16 -7.96
C LEU A 51 9.58 -17.54 -6.57
N SER A 52 9.04 -16.33 -6.50
CA SER A 52 8.76 -15.64 -5.24
C SER A 52 7.72 -14.56 -5.42
N VAL A 53 7.02 -14.25 -4.32
CA VAL A 53 6.12 -13.10 -4.21
C VAL A 53 6.66 -12.16 -3.15
N SER A 54 6.91 -10.92 -3.53
CA SER A 54 7.45 -9.91 -2.62
C SER A 54 6.72 -8.58 -2.78
N ARG A 55 7.04 -7.61 -1.94
CA ARG A 55 6.48 -6.26 -1.99
C ARG A 55 7.59 -5.21 -2.06
N ARG A 56 7.38 -4.21 -2.90
CA ARG A 56 8.13 -2.94 -2.85
C ARG A 56 7.13 -1.78 -2.82
N ALA A 57 7.17 -0.95 -1.79
CA ALA A 57 6.19 0.13 -1.58
C ALA A 57 4.74 -0.41 -1.57
N LYS A 58 3.93 -0.02 -2.53
CA LYS A 58 2.54 -0.48 -2.73
C LYS A 58 2.39 -1.38 -3.96
N TYR A 59 3.49 -1.97 -4.43
CA TYR A 59 3.54 -2.91 -5.54
C TYR A 59 3.81 -4.32 -5.04
N LEU A 60 3.04 -5.28 -5.52
CA LEU A 60 3.34 -6.71 -5.42
C LEU A 60 4.23 -7.09 -6.59
N LEU A 61 5.24 -7.88 -6.33
CA LEU A 61 6.25 -8.32 -7.29
C LEU A 61 6.24 -9.84 -7.35
N PHE A 62 5.95 -10.38 -8.53
CA PHE A 62 5.91 -11.82 -8.79
C PHE A 62 7.11 -12.15 -9.68
N ALA A 63 8.16 -12.69 -9.08
CA ALA A 63 9.37 -13.06 -9.80
C ALA A 63 9.21 -14.39 -10.52
N THR A 64 9.71 -14.47 -11.74
CA THR A 64 9.82 -15.68 -12.56
C THR A 64 11.21 -15.78 -13.15
N SER A 65 11.54 -16.86 -13.84
CA SER A 65 12.82 -17.02 -14.55
C SER A 65 13.01 -16.05 -15.72
N ALA A 66 11.92 -15.51 -16.28
CA ALA A 66 11.96 -14.62 -17.44
C ALA A 66 11.87 -13.12 -17.07
N GLY A 67 11.55 -12.80 -15.82
CA GLY A 67 11.37 -11.42 -15.37
C GLY A 67 10.39 -11.31 -14.20
N THR A 68 9.83 -10.13 -14.01
CA THR A 68 8.94 -9.85 -12.86
C THR A 68 7.63 -9.21 -13.33
N MET A 69 6.52 -9.76 -12.88
CA MET A 69 5.22 -9.12 -12.98
C MET A 69 5.01 -8.19 -11.77
N LEU A 70 4.61 -6.95 -12.05
CA LEU A 70 4.29 -5.94 -11.04
C LEU A 70 2.77 -5.75 -10.96
N VAL A 71 2.20 -5.84 -9.77
CA VAL A 71 0.77 -5.55 -9.56
C VAL A 71 0.61 -4.42 -8.55
N HIS A 72 -0.19 -3.42 -8.91
CA HIS A 72 -0.60 -2.32 -8.03
C HIS A 72 -2.11 -2.39 -7.84
N LEU A 73 -2.58 -2.44 -6.59
CA LEU A 73 -4.01 -2.60 -6.28
C LEU A 73 -4.84 -1.33 -6.51
N GLY A 74 -4.22 -0.20 -6.83
CA GLY A 74 -4.93 1.05 -7.08
C GLY A 74 -5.68 1.56 -5.84
N MET A 75 -6.98 1.73 -5.97
CA MET A 75 -7.84 2.24 -4.87
C MET A 75 -8.81 1.19 -4.33
N SER A 76 -9.19 0.22 -5.14
CA SER A 76 -10.21 -0.79 -4.83
C SER A 76 -9.82 -2.19 -5.33
N GLY A 77 -8.62 -2.33 -5.87
CA GLY A 77 -8.12 -3.61 -6.37
C GLY A 77 -7.84 -4.60 -5.26
N SER A 78 -8.06 -5.86 -5.56
CA SER A 78 -7.73 -7.00 -4.70
C SER A 78 -7.26 -8.19 -5.53
N LEU A 79 -6.44 -9.04 -4.92
CA LEU A 79 -6.09 -10.36 -5.43
C LEU A 79 -6.70 -11.41 -4.51
N ARG A 80 -7.37 -12.40 -5.08
CA ARG A 80 -8.02 -13.49 -4.35
C ARG A 80 -7.57 -14.83 -4.90
N ILE A 81 -7.40 -15.79 -4.01
CA ILE A 81 -7.18 -17.20 -4.39
C ILE A 81 -8.54 -17.89 -4.41
N ILE A 82 -8.88 -18.46 -5.55
CA ILE A 82 -10.12 -19.19 -5.77
C ILE A 82 -9.83 -20.51 -6.49
N THR A 83 -10.78 -21.42 -6.47
CA THR A 83 -10.71 -22.68 -7.25
C THR A 83 -11.36 -22.52 -8.63
N ILE A 84 -10.94 -23.34 -9.57
CA ILE A 84 -11.55 -23.40 -10.89
C ILE A 84 -13.06 -23.71 -10.79
N GLY A 85 -13.85 -23.12 -11.69
CA GLY A 85 -15.31 -23.28 -11.68
C GLY A 85 -16.07 -22.10 -11.05
N GLN A 86 -15.40 -21.18 -10.37
CA GLN A 86 -16.03 -19.94 -9.91
C GLN A 86 -16.12 -18.93 -11.06
N GLU A 87 -17.34 -18.60 -11.47
CA GLU A 87 -17.58 -17.61 -12.52
C GLU A 87 -16.97 -16.25 -12.18
N ALA A 88 -16.50 -15.56 -13.22
CA ALA A 88 -15.95 -14.22 -13.05
C ALA A 88 -17.08 -13.18 -12.98
N GLY A 89 -17.06 -12.36 -11.93
CA GLY A 89 -17.95 -11.22 -11.79
C GLY A 89 -17.54 -10.02 -12.68
N LYS A 90 -18.40 -9.01 -12.72
CA LYS A 90 -18.24 -7.79 -13.56
C LYS A 90 -16.89 -7.09 -13.42
N HIS A 91 -16.26 -7.16 -12.26
CA HIS A 91 -15.03 -6.45 -11.95
C HIS A 91 -13.81 -7.38 -11.81
N ASP A 92 -13.97 -8.66 -12.15
CA ASP A 92 -12.89 -9.66 -12.20
C ASP A 92 -12.20 -9.56 -13.55
N HIS A 93 -11.09 -8.82 -13.58
CA HIS A 93 -10.48 -8.37 -14.82
C HIS A 93 -9.42 -9.33 -15.36
N ILE A 94 -8.68 -10.00 -14.48
CA ILE A 94 -7.61 -10.92 -14.87
C ILE A 94 -7.61 -12.13 -13.96
N ASP A 95 -7.49 -13.31 -14.55
CA ASP A 95 -7.24 -14.57 -13.86
C ASP A 95 -5.87 -15.12 -14.26
N PHE A 96 -5.08 -15.50 -13.26
CA PHE A 96 -3.86 -16.28 -13.40
C PHE A 96 -4.18 -17.70 -12.98
N VAL A 97 -4.26 -18.62 -13.95
CA VAL A 97 -4.64 -20.03 -13.74
C VAL A 97 -3.37 -20.84 -13.50
N PHE A 98 -3.31 -21.59 -12.42
CA PHE A 98 -2.17 -22.45 -12.06
C PHE A 98 -2.42 -23.91 -12.34
N ASN A 99 -1.35 -24.71 -12.39
CA ASN A 99 -1.34 -26.12 -12.75
C ASN A 99 -2.08 -27.06 -11.78
N ASP A 100 -2.52 -26.58 -10.62
CA ASP A 100 -3.28 -27.32 -9.61
C ASP A 100 -4.74 -26.86 -9.49
N HIS A 101 -5.28 -26.26 -10.55
CA HIS A 101 -6.64 -25.74 -10.59
C HIS A 101 -6.92 -24.54 -9.66
N LEU A 102 -5.89 -23.93 -9.10
CA LEU A 102 -6.04 -22.66 -8.41
C LEU A 102 -6.04 -21.49 -9.41
N ILE A 103 -6.74 -20.45 -9.04
CA ILE A 103 -6.79 -19.20 -9.77
C ILE A 103 -6.45 -18.06 -8.82
N MET A 104 -5.45 -17.25 -9.16
CA MET A 104 -5.28 -15.93 -8.57
C MET A 104 -6.07 -14.93 -9.42
N ARG A 105 -7.13 -14.37 -8.85
CA ARG A 105 -8.06 -13.46 -9.53
C ARG A 105 -7.82 -12.01 -9.12
N TYR A 106 -7.61 -11.15 -10.10
CA TYR A 106 -7.51 -9.71 -9.92
C TYR A 106 -8.88 -9.05 -10.15
N ASN A 107 -9.41 -8.44 -9.08
CA ASN A 107 -10.65 -7.66 -9.09
C ASN A 107 -10.35 -6.19 -8.85
N ASP A 108 -10.91 -5.26 -9.64
CA ASP A 108 -10.75 -3.81 -9.43
C ASP A 108 -11.95 -3.01 -10.00
N PRO A 109 -12.98 -2.73 -9.19
CA PRO A 109 -14.15 -1.99 -9.64
C PRO A 109 -13.87 -0.63 -10.27
N ARG A 110 -12.80 0.03 -9.84
CA ARG A 110 -12.44 1.39 -10.31
C ARG A 110 -11.39 1.41 -11.42
N ARG A 111 -10.71 0.30 -11.67
CA ARG A 111 -9.65 0.14 -12.68
C ARG A 111 -8.47 1.13 -12.52
N PHE A 112 -8.15 1.49 -11.28
CA PHE A 112 -7.04 2.36 -10.93
C PHE A 112 -5.77 1.60 -10.53
N GLY A 113 -5.83 0.29 -10.56
CA GLY A 113 -4.69 -0.56 -10.38
C GLY A 113 -3.94 -0.80 -11.68
N ALA A 114 -2.93 -1.65 -11.61
CA ALA A 114 -2.08 -1.99 -12.74
C ALA A 114 -1.57 -3.42 -12.65
N VAL A 115 -1.39 -4.05 -13.79
CA VAL A 115 -0.64 -5.29 -13.97
C VAL A 115 0.35 -5.03 -15.11
N LEU A 116 1.64 -5.10 -14.78
CA LEU A 116 2.74 -4.73 -15.67
C LEU A 116 3.79 -5.82 -15.70
N TRP A 117 4.66 -5.80 -16.69
CA TRP A 117 5.74 -6.76 -16.85
C TRP A 117 7.08 -6.07 -17.11
N THR A 118 8.16 -6.62 -16.55
CA THR A 118 9.53 -6.24 -16.88
C THR A 118 10.42 -7.48 -16.97
N SER A 119 11.19 -7.59 -18.05
CA SER A 119 12.25 -8.61 -18.20
C SER A 119 13.59 -8.14 -17.64
N GLY A 120 13.74 -6.84 -17.32
CA GLY A 120 14.93 -6.27 -16.73
C GLY A 120 14.97 -6.36 -15.21
N VAL A 121 15.99 -5.75 -14.63
CA VAL A 121 16.15 -5.61 -13.17
C VAL A 121 14.96 -4.82 -12.62
N VAL A 122 14.19 -5.43 -11.73
CA VAL A 122 12.92 -4.86 -11.25
C VAL A 122 13.10 -3.52 -10.51
N THR A 123 14.23 -3.32 -9.84
CA THR A 123 14.56 -2.06 -9.16
C THR A 123 14.77 -0.89 -10.12
N ASP A 124 15.12 -1.16 -11.38
CA ASP A 124 15.33 -0.14 -12.40
C ASP A 124 14.05 0.24 -13.13
N HIS A 125 12.96 -0.45 -12.82
CA HIS A 125 11.65 -0.12 -13.41
C HIS A 125 11.26 1.33 -13.10
N PRO A 126 10.76 2.12 -14.08
CA PRO A 126 10.46 3.56 -13.90
C PRO A 126 9.55 3.89 -12.72
N LEU A 127 8.68 2.97 -12.32
CA LEU A 127 7.78 3.15 -11.17
C LEU A 127 8.42 2.79 -9.82
N LEU A 128 9.62 2.21 -9.79
CA LEU A 128 10.27 1.72 -8.58
C LEU A 128 11.62 2.38 -8.30
N LYS A 129 12.38 2.77 -9.34
CA LYS A 129 13.77 3.23 -9.24
C LYS A 129 13.98 4.46 -8.34
N ASP A 130 13.01 5.37 -8.31
CA ASP A 130 13.10 6.63 -7.57
C ASP A 130 12.34 6.58 -6.24
N LEU A 131 11.89 5.40 -5.81
CA LEU A 131 11.18 5.23 -4.55
C LEU A 131 12.11 5.35 -3.34
N GLY A 132 11.67 6.08 -2.34
CA GLY A 132 12.35 6.21 -1.05
C GLY A 132 12.44 4.89 -0.27
N PRO A 133 13.02 4.92 0.94
CA PRO A 133 13.23 3.74 1.77
C PRO A 133 11.92 3.09 2.23
N GLU A 134 12.01 1.80 2.51
CA GLU A 134 10.95 1.02 3.17
C GLU A 134 10.87 1.40 4.66
N PRO A 135 9.70 1.80 5.17
CA PRO A 135 9.58 2.30 6.54
C PRO A 135 9.84 1.23 7.63
N LEU A 136 9.82 -0.05 7.26
CA LEU A 136 10.04 -1.17 8.19
C LEU A 136 11.50 -1.66 8.20
N LEU A 137 12.37 -1.14 7.32
CA LEU A 137 13.80 -1.47 7.28
C LEU A 137 14.63 -0.48 8.11
N GLU A 138 15.87 -0.85 8.43
CA GLU A 138 16.74 -0.09 9.33
C GLU A 138 17.22 1.24 8.76
N ASP A 139 17.34 1.36 7.44
CA ASP A 139 17.74 2.58 6.73
C ASP A 139 16.71 3.71 6.86
N PHE A 140 15.44 3.40 7.16
CA PHE A 140 14.43 4.41 7.48
C PHE A 140 14.52 4.84 8.95
N ASN A 141 14.87 6.10 9.20
CA ASN A 141 14.99 6.65 10.55
C ASN A 141 14.75 8.17 10.59
N GLY A 142 14.70 8.73 11.81
CA GLY A 142 14.44 10.16 11.99
C GLY A 142 15.58 11.07 11.49
N LYS A 143 16.83 10.60 11.45
CA LYS A 143 17.96 11.38 10.89
C LYS A 143 17.80 11.56 9.39
N LEU A 144 17.40 10.51 8.67
CA LEU A 144 17.12 10.56 7.24
C LEU A 144 15.97 11.53 6.95
N LEU A 145 14.83 11.39 7.65
CA LEU A 145 13.68 12.29 7.46
C LEU A 145 14.07 13.76 7.77
N TYR A 146 14.85 13.98 8.81
CA TYR A 146 15.35 15.31 9.16
C TYR A 146 16.22 15.88 8.04
N ALA A 147 17.17 15.13 7.52
CA ALA A 147 18.04 15.58 6.44
C ALA A 147 17.25 15.94 5.16
N LEU A 148 16.33 15.06 4.74
CA LEU A 148 15.50 15.26 3.54
C LEU A 148 14.50 16.42 3.69
N SER A 149 14.14 16.79 4.91
CA SER A 149 13.17 17.85 5.19
C SER A 149 13.73 19.26 5.16
N ARG A 150 15.05 19.43 5.22
CA ARG A 150 15.66 20.76 5.32
C ARG A 150 15.22 21.64 4.15
N GLN A 151 14.93 22.90 4.44
CA GLN A 151 14.43 23.89 3.48
C GLN A 151 13.03 23.58 2.88
N ARG A 152 12.38 22.45 3.23
CA ARG A 152 11.06 22.11 2.71
C ARG A 152 9.96 22.91 3.41
N LYS A 153 9.22 23.71 2.64
CA LYS A 153 8.05 24.47 3.11
C LYS A 153 6.76 23.62 3.11
N THR A 154 6.79 22.48 2.44
CA THR A 154 5.67 21.53 2.36
C THR A 154 5.18 21.12 3.74
N PRO A 155 3.86 20.97 3.97
CA PRO A 155 3.31 20.40 5.20
C PRO A 155 3.91 19.02 5.51
N ILE A 156 4.21 18.75 6.78
CA ILE A 156 4.82 17.49 7.21
C ILE A 156 4.01 16.27 6.76
N LYS A 157 2.67 16.37 6.74
CA LYS A 157 1.83 15.29 6.25
C LYS A 157 2.08 14.99 4.78
N SER A 158 2.11 16.01 3.93
CA SER A 158 2.39 15.85 2.49
C SER A 158 3.81 15.33 2.26
N PHE A 159 4.77 15.77 3.08
CA PHE A 159 6.16 15.32 3.04
C PHE A 159 6.30 13.81 3.30
N ILE A 160 5.69 13.27 4.36
CA ILE A 160 5.78 11.83 4.66
C ILE A 160 4.87 10.96 3.78
N MET A 161 3.99 11.55 3.00
CA MET A 161 3.17 10.86 1.99
C MET A 161 3.81 10.84 0.61
N ASP A 162 4.92 11.56 0.42
CA ASP A 162 5.72 11.51 -0.81
C ASP A 162 6.52 10.22 -0.85
N SER A 163 6.28 9.40 -1.88
CA SER A 163 6.94 8.10 -2.06
C SER A 163 8.44 8.18 -2.33
N HIS A 164 8.99 9.36 -2.67
CA HIS A 164 10.43 9.60 -2.78
C HIS A 164 11.08 9.82 -1.40
N ILE A 165 10.29 10.16 -0.38
CA ILE A 165 10.75 10.39 0.99
C ILE A 165 10.67 9.12 1.82
N VAL A 166 9.50 8.47 1.78
CA VAL A 166 9.25 7.19 2.42
C VAL A 166 8.10 6.50 1.70
N VAL A 167 8.25 5.22 1.42
CA VAL A 167 7.22 4.49 0.70
C VAL A 167 6.10 3.99 1.61
N GLY A 168 4.95 3.70 1.02
CA GLY A 168 3.87 2.95 1.68
C GLY A 168 2.97 3.74 2.61
N VAL A 169 3.43 4.87 3.15
CA VAL A 169 2.63 5.74 4.02
C VAL A 169 1.61 6.51 3.17
N GLY A 170 0.35 6.23 3.39
CA GLY A 170 -0.74 6.94 2.72
C GLY A 170 -1.54 7.83 3.68
N ASN A 171 -2.77 8.15 3.28
CA ASN A 171 -3.58 9.14 4.01
C ASN A 171 -3.98 8.67 5.42
N ILE A 172 -4.25 7.38 5.59
CA ILE A 172 -4.67 6.81 6.88
C ILE A 172 -3.50 6.87 7.84
N TYR A 173 -2.41 6.20 7.48
CA TYR A 173 -1.27 6.03 8.38
C TYR A 173 -0.49 7.32 8.61
N ALA A 174 -0.51 8.28 7.66
CA ALA A 174 0.05 9.62 7.88
C ALA A 174 -0.72 10.40 8.96
N ASN A 175 -2.05 10.37 8.96
CA ASN A 175 -2.85 11.01 10.03
C ASN A 175 -2.55 10.38 11.39
N GLU A 176 -2.57 9.06 11.47
CA GLU A 176 -2.36 8.31 12.69
C GLU A 176 -0.95 8.49 13.27
N ALA A 177 0.08 8.38 12.42
CA ALA A 177 1.48 8.55 12.85
C ALA A 177 1.77 9.97 13.36
N LEU A 178 1.23 11.00 12.69
CA LEU A 178 1.37 12.39 13.13
C LEU A 178 0.62 12.66 14.44
N PHE A 179 -0.53 12.05 14.67
CA PHE A 179 -1.23 12.11 15.94
C PHE A 179 -0.41 11.46 17.06
N MET A 180 0.12 10.26 16.84
CA MET A 180 0.97 9.56 17.82
C MET A 180 2.26 10.32 18.13
N ALA A 181 2.85 10.95 17.11
CA ALA A 181 4.04 11.79 17.29
C ALA A 181 3.75 13.17 17.93
N GLY A 182 2.47 13.57 18.01
CA GLY A 182 2.05 14.88 18.52
C GLY A 182 2.37 16.04 17.58
N ILE A 183 2.51 15.78 16.26
CA ILE A 183 2.90 16.78 15.27
C ILE A 183 1.69 17.27 14.49
N LEU A 184 1.52 18.60 14.42
CA LEU A 184 0.46 19.21 13.63
C LEU A 184 0.69 18.91 12.12
N PRO A 185 -0.27 18.31 11.41
CA PRO A 185 -0.11 17.89 10.02
C PRO A 185 0.26 19.00 9.03
N SER A 186 -0.16 20.24 9.31
CA SER A 186 0.13 21.43 8.50
C SER A 186 1.47 22.08 8.82
N ARG A 187 2.21 21.64 9.84
CA ARG A 187 3.54 22.19 10.16
C ARG A 187 4.48 21.99 8.98
N GLN A 188 5.27 23.02 8.65
CA GLN A 188 6.29 22.91 7.61
C GLN A 188 7.33 21.83 7.97
N ALA A 189 7.61 20.92 7.05
CA ALA A 189 8.55 19.82 7.27
C ALA A 189 9.93 20.32 7.73
N GLY A 190 10.46 21.39 7.10
CA GLY A 190 11.73 21.99 7.47
C GLY A 190 11.79 22.60 8.88
N LYS A 191 10.64 22.83 9.54
CA LYS A 191 10.56 23.37 10.90
C LYS A 191 10.36 22.30 11.99
N VAL A 192 10.37 21.02 11.64
CA VAL A 192 10.32 19.91 12.61
C VAL A 192 11.75 19.60 13.07
N SER A 193 11.94 19.48 14.39
CA SER A 193 13.24 19.18 14.98
C SER A 193 13.64 17.71 14.78
N LEU A 194 14.94 17.41 14.89
CA LEU A 194 15.48 16.06 14.79
C LEU A 194 14.79 15.09 15.79
N VAL A 195 14.64 15.49 17.05
CA VAL A 195 14.00 14.65 18.08
C VAL A 195 12.57 14.31 17.70
N ARG A 196 11.83 15.25 17.13
CA ARG A 196 10.45 15.01 16.68
C ARG A 196 10.42 14.11 15.46
N TYR A 197 11.40 14.18 14.55
CA TYR A 197 11.52 13.25 13.44
C TYR A 197 11.89 11.84 13.88
N GLN A 198 12.74 11.69 14.90
CA GLN A 198 13.01 10.38 15.50
C GLN A 198 11.72 9.74 16.01
N LYS A 199 10.96 10.49 16.83
CA LYS A 199 9.67 10.02 17.30
C LYS A 199 8.68 9.72 16.17
N LEU A 200 8.64 10.55 15.11
CA LEU A 200 7.74 10.33 13.97
C LEU A 200 8.10 9.05 13.21
N ALA A 201 9.39 8.80 12.97
CA ALA A 201 9.84 7.57 12.30
C ALA A 201 9.44 6.33 13.10
N ASP A 202 9.62 6.36 14.43
CA ASP A 202 9.20 5.27 15.31
C ASP A 202 7.68 5.08 15.31
N CYS A 203 6.90 6.16 15.31
CA CYS A 203 5.44 6.11 15.21
C CYS A 203 4.98 5.53 13.86
N ILE A 204 5.63 5.90 12.74
CA ILE A 204 5.34 5.34 11.42
C ILE A 204 5.60 3.83 11.43
N ARG A 205 6.76 3.40 11.91
CA ARG A 205 7.13 1.97 11.97
C ARG A 205 6.14 1.18 12.83
N LEU A 206 5.84 1.69 14.02
CA LEU A 206 4.93 1.04 14.96
C LEU A 206 3.52 0.87 14.39
N ILE A 207 2.95 1.93 13.81
CA ILE A 207 1.57 1.86 13.31
C ILE A 207 1.45 0.96 12.08
N LEU A 208 2.44 0.98 11.18
CA LEU A 208 2.45 0.08 10.02
C LEU A 208 2.61 -1.38 10.45
N HIS A 209 3.50 -1.65 11.40
CA HIS A 209 3.68 -2.99 11.96
C HIS A 209 2.39 -3.53 12.58
N ASN A 210 1.75 -2.74 13.45
CA ASN A 210 0.49 -3.13 14.08
C ASN A 210 -0.64 -3.34 13.06
N ALA A 211 -0.70 -2.50 12.03
CA ALA A 211 -1.69 -2.66 10.97
C ALA A 211 -1.48 -3.96 10.18
N ILE A 212 -0.24 -4.34 9.87
CA ILE A 212 0.09 -5.62 9.21
C ILE A 212 -0.33 -6.80 10.10
N GLN A 213 -0.01 -6.78 11.40
CA GLN A 213 -0.38 -7.82 12.35
C GLN A 213 -1.91 -8.06 12.43
N GLN A 214 -2.70 -7.04 12.14
CA GLN A 214 -4.17 -7.09 12.17
C GLN A 214 -4.82 -7.25 10.79
N GLY A 215 -4.05 -7.61 9.78
CA GLY A 215 -4.55 -7.85 8.43
C GLY A 215 -4.96 -6.58 7.67
N GLY A 216 -4.44 -5.42 8.06
CA GLY A 216 -4.72 -4.12 7.42
C GLY A 216 -6.03 -3.47 7.89
N THR A 217 -6.36 -2.32 7.30
CA THR A 217 -7.57 -1.55 7.58
C THR A 217 -8.71 -2.00 6.67
N THR A 218 -9.90 -2.22 7.22
CA THR A 218 -11.12 -2.33 6.39
C THR A 218 -11.45 -0.95 5.83
N LEU A 219 -11.09 -0.72 4.59
CA LEU A 219 -11.74 0.29 3.77
C LEU A 219 -12.93 -0.39 3.08
N ARG A 220 -14.00 0.35 2.79
CA ARG A 220 -15.24 -0.18 2.18
C ARG A 220 -15.01 -1.09 0.98
N ASP A 221 -13.87 -0.95 0.31
CA ASP A 221 -13.56 -1.56 -0.97
C ASP A 221 -12.34 -2.50 -0.91
N PHE A 222 -11.75 -2.80 0.27
CA PHE A 222 -10.61 -3.72 0.39
C PHE A 222 -10.98 -4.94 1.21
N LEU A 223 -10.79 -6.10 0.60
CA LEU A 223 -10.87 -7.40 1.23
C LEU A 223 -9.50 -8.09 1.07
N ASN A 224 -9.11 -8.91 2.04
CA ASN A 224 -7.91 -9.72 1.92
C ASN A 224 -8.09 -10.84 0.87
N GLU A 225 -7.10 -11.68 0.67
CA GLU A 225 -7.11 -12.80 -0.29
C GLU A 225 -8.23 -13.84 -0.04
N ALA A 226 -8.70 -13.95 1.20
CA ALA A 226 -9.82 -14.80 1.60
C ALA A 226 -11.18 -14.11 1.49
N GLY A 227 -11.21 -12.84 1.03
CA GLY A 227 -12.44 -12.06 0.92
C GLY A 227 -12.94 -11.47 2.24
N ASN A 228 -12.10 -11.45 3.30
CA ASN A 228 -12.45 -10.91 4.60
C ASN A 228 -11.96 -9.47 4.78
N PRO A 229 -12.70 -8.62 5.52
CA PRO A 229 -12.27 -7.27 5.84
C PRO A 229 -11.14 -7.30 6.90
N GLY A 230 -10.18 -6.37 6.80
CA GLY A 230 -9.17 -6.16 7.84
C GLY A 230 -9.76 -5.52 9.10
N TYR A 231 -9.15 -5.73 10.26
CA TYR A 231 -9.69 -5.30 11.56
C TYR A 231 -9.05 -4.02 12.13
N PHE A 232 -7.99 -3.49 11.53
CA PHE A 232 -7.25 -2.34 12.08
C PHE A 232 -8.08 -1.05 12.17
N LYS A 233 -9.17 -0.91 11.40
CA LYS A 233 -10.06 0.26 11.43
C LYS A 233 -10.59 0.56 12.84
N GLN A 234 -10.80 -0.44 13.66
CA GLN A 234 -11.32 -0.28 15.03
C GLN A 234 -10.33 0.45 15.96
N GLN A 235 -9.04 0.54 15.58
CA GLN A 235 -7.98 1.17 16.37
C GLN A 235 -7.59 2.57 15.90
N LEU A 236 -8.27 3.12 14.86
CA LEU A 236 -7.96 4.45 14.34
C LEU A 236 -8.29 5.53 15.38
N LYS A 237 -7.32 6.38 15.66
CA LYS A 237 -7.37 7.41 16.69
C LYS A 237 -7.91 8.74 16.18
N VAL A 238 -7.63 9.06 14.92
CA VAL A 238 -8.04 10.33 14.29
C VAL A 238 -8.65 10.16 12.90
N TYR A 239 -8.15 9.27 12.06
CA TYR A 239 -8.63 9.13 10.69
C TYR A 239 -10.11 8.75 10.64
N GLY A 240 -10.93 9.53 9.90
CA GLY A 240 -12.38 9.32 9.80
C GLY A 240 -13.18 9.71 11.03
N ARG A 241 -12.55 10.35 12.04
CA ARG A 241 -13.17 10.71 13.32
C ARG A 241 -13.40 12.21 13.50
N LYS A 242 -13.56 12.97 12.41
CA LYS A 242 -13.93 14.41 12.47
C LYS A 242 -15.07 14.66 13.42
N GLY A 243 -14.93 15.64 14.30
CA GLY A 243 -15.94 16.05 15.27
C GLY A 243 -16.07 15.14 16.50
N LEU A 244 -15.52 13.92 16.46
CA LEU A 244 -15.52 13.04 17.63
C LEU A 244 -14.48 13.50 18.65
N PRO A 245 -14.64 13.13 19.93
CA PRO A 245 -13.67 13.47 20.98
C PRO A 245 -12.32 12.81 20.71
N CYS A 246 -11.25 13.56 20.92
CA CYS A 246 -9.87 13.07 20.95
C CYS A 246 -9.71 12.05 22.06
N ILE A 247 -9.12 10.89 21.77
CA ILE A 247 -8.92 9.83 22.78
C ILE A 247 -8.02 10.24 23.95
N SER A 248 -7.15 11.27 23.76
CA SER A 248 -6.19 11.70 24.76
C SER A 248 -6.66 12.91 25.59
N CYS A 249 -7.41 13.86 25.01
CA CYS A 249 -7.75 15.11 25.68
C CYS A 249 -9.22 15.51 25.59
N GLN A 250 -10.04 14.67 24.97
CA GLN A 250 -11.50 14.82 24.80
C GLN A 250 -11.95 16.04 23.95
N GLN A 251 -11.05 16.88 23.46
CA GLN A 251 -11.44 17.94 22.52
C GLN A 251 -11.90 17.35 21.18
N ALA A 252 -12.89 17.98 20.56
CA ALA A 252 -13.36 17.59 19.24
C ALA A 252 -12.23 17.64 18.20
N LEU A 253 -12.07 16.55 17.44
CA LEU A 253 -11.10 16.46 16.37
C LEU A 253 -11.50 17.39 15.21
N LYS A 254 -10.51 18.14 14.71
CA LYS A 254 -10.66 19.04 13.58
C LYS A 254 -10.29 18.35 12.26
N GLU A 255 -10.85 18.85 11.18
CA GLU A 255 -10.51 18.44 9.83
C GLU A 255 -10.14 19.63 8.96
N ILE A 256 -9.08 19.47 8.19
CA ILE A 256 -8.69 20.38 7.10
C ILE A 256 -8.39 19.59 5.82
N ARG A 257 -8.29 20.25 4.68
CA ARG A 257 -7.77 19.63 3.46
C ARG A 257 -6.32 20.06 3.23
N LEU A 258 -5.43 19.07 3.12
CA LEU A 258 -4.04 19.25 2.69
C LEU A 258 -3.81 18.46 1.41
N SER A 259 -3.34 19.10 0.35
CA SER A 259 -3.11 18.47 -0.96
C SER A 259 -4.32 17.63 -1.42
N ASN A 260 -5.52 18.20 -1.35
CA ASN A 260 -6.81 17.57 -1.69
C ASN A 260 -7.17 16.33 -0.87
N ARG A 261 -6.52 16.09 0.28
CA ARG A 261 -6.77 14.93 1.15
C ARG A 261 -7.31 15.38 2.51
N SER A 262 -8.33 14.67 2.98
CA SER A 262 -8.86 14.82 4.35
C SER A 262 -7.73 14.61 5.36
N THR A 263 -7.62 15.54 6.31
CA THR A 263 -6.60 15.56 7.34
C THR A 263 -7.26 15.84 8.68
N VAL A 264 -7.39 14.80 9.50
CA VAL A 264 -8.02 14.87 10.81
C VAL A 264 -6.95 14.93 11.90
N PHE A 265 -7.10 15.85 12.85
CA PHE A 265 -6.11 16.08 13.90
C PHE A 265 -6.73 16.67 15.18
N CYS A 266 -6.00 16.55 16.28
CA CYS A 266 -6.33 17.23 17.55
C CYS A 266 -5.50 18.51 17.70
N ALA A 267 -6.16 19.67 17.74
CA ALA A 267 -5.47 20.97 17.86
C ALA A 267 -4.77 21.19 19.21
N LYS A 268 -5.11 20.42 20.26
CA LYS A 268 -4.46 20.48 21.57
C LYS A 268 -3.25 19.54 21.66
N CYS A 269 -3.39 18.31 21.14
CA CYS A 269 -2.36 17.27 21.27
C CYS A 269 -1.26 17.38 20.21
N GLN A 270 -1.56 17.99 19.04
CA GLN A 270 -0.62 18.12 17.94
C GLN A 270 -0.19 19.58 17.76
N ARG A 271 1.13 19.81 17.85
CA ARG A 271 1.71 21.17 17.81
C ARG A 271 2.84 21.26 16.79
#